data_e078ee0408c800ab3d027f6a46f137df
#
_entry.id   e078ee0408c800ab3d027f6a46f137df
#
_cell.length_a   1.000
_cell.length_b   1.000
_cell.length_c   1.000
_cell.angle_alpha   90.00
_cell.angle_beta   90.00
_cell.angle_gamma   90.00
#
_symmetry.space_group_name_H-M   'P 1'
#
loop_
_entity.id
_entity.type
_entity.pdbx_description
1 polymer ?
#
loop_
_entity_poly.entity_id
_entity_poly.type
_entity_poly.pdbx_seq_one_letter_code
_entity_poly.pdbx_strand_id
1 'polypeptide(L)'
;MSYSSRRSAPWLLAAALAAGLLLASAVPAASGSAVPDATADPELSVSLAYEFLDARVDEFCDGDGRCLPRSYQGGFFTTPTWDFTPSFVYDDALVVIAYTARGLPDDIRRARAIGDTLLFVQANDPIGDGRTRASYEPHGIRQGRVEITGPGTFTGNQAWVGMALARLFHATGEQKYLDGAVEVAQWIQTNTADTVRAPYGYTGGQLEDGTSLVWKSTEHNTDIAGFFSQLAALTGDTVWADRAAVAANFVTAMQAADGHVDTGTLLDGSTVNTYPVPLDAQTWSYLGTGDARYGAALDWTLAHLIATDGPYSGPSISGTDVSMVWFEGSGHLALSLKLRGGPGDAARAESLLAGIRLAQRDAVNGDGKGIVATSTDGLDSGFGDLYYASLHTGTTAWYLLAAAGDNPFALPTN
;
A
#
# COMPACT_ATOMS: atom_id res chain seq x y z
N MET A 1 43.73 6.98 16.95
CA MET A 1 42.99 7.30 15.72
C MET A 1 41.64 6.62 15.83
N SER A 2 40.63 7.39 16.21
CA SER A 2 39.28 6.89 16.53
C SER A 2 38.40 6.95 15.27
N TYR A 3 37.99 5.81 14.78
CA TYR A 3 36.95 5.72 13.75
C TYR A 3 35.58 5.74 14.44
N SER A 4 34.86 6.85 14.31
CA SER A 4 33.45 6.92 14.68
C SER A 4 32.62 6.30 13.56
N SER A 5 32.04 5.14 13.81
CA SER A 5 31.02 4.53 12.97
C SER A 5 29.74 5.38 13.01
N ARG A 6 29.45 6.12 11.98
CA ARG A 6 28.10 6.65 11.75
C ARG A 6 27.22 5.50 11.29
N ARG A 7 26.33 5.05 12.18
CA ARG A 7 25.22 4.17 11.81
C ARG A 7 24.27 4.97 10.95
N SER A 8 24.09 4.57 9.71
CA SER A 8 23.02 5.03 8.84
C SER A 8 21.68 4.62 9.46
N ALA A 9 20.85 5.61 9.80
CA ALA A 9 19.51 5.39 10.33
C ALA A 9 18.58 4.81 9.25
N PRO A 10 17.68 3.89 9.62
CA PRO A 10 16.60 3.48 8.74
C PRO A 10 15.61 4.63 8.54
N TRP A 11 15.04 4.67 7.37
CA TRP A 11 14.15 5.70 6.88
C TRP A 11 12.78 5.56 7.53
N LEU A 12 12.47 6.42 8.49
CA LEU A 12 11.12 6.94 8.71
C LEU A 12 11.16 8.06 9.77
N LEU A 13 10.44 9.13 9.51
CA LEU A 13 10.00 10.22 10.38
C LEU A 13 10.67 10.32 11.78
N ALA A 14 11.66 11.18 11.92
CA ALA A 14 12.06 11.69 13.23
C ALA A 14 10.95 12.60 13.78
N ALA A 15 10.03 12.05 14.59
CA ALA A 15 9.14 12.82 15.44
C ALA A 15 9.80 12.99 16.80
N ALA A 16 10.12 14.24 17.15
CA ALA A 16 10.68 14.59 18.44
C ALA A 16 9.69 14.31 19.58
N LEU A 17 10.10 13.53 20.57
CA LEU A 17 9.38 13.30 21.82
C LEU A 17 9.31 14.60 22.64
N ALA A 18 8.09 15.12 22.88
CA ALA A 18 7.80 16.04 23.97
C ALA A 18 6.85 15.32 24.95
N ALA A 19 7.37 14.88 26.09
CA ALA A 19 6.57 14.36 27.17
C ALA A 19 5.84 15.51 27.89
N GLY A 20 4.53 15.57 27.77
CA GLY A 20 3.65 16.49 28.51
C GLY A 20 2.61 15.73 29.30
N LEU A 21 2.59 15.93 30.63
CA LEU A 21 1.57 15.42 31.54
C LEU A 21 0.17 15.91 31.13
N LEU A 22 -0.78 15.00 30.98
CA LEU A 22 -2.18 15.30 30.71
C LEU A 22 -3.00 15.31 32.01
N LEU A 23 -3.56 16.45 32.33
CA LEU A 23 -4.70 16.60 33.26
C LEU A 23 -5.98 16.33 32.45
N ALA A 24 -6.73 15.34 32.83
CA ALA A 24 -8.00 14.99 32.19
C ALA A 24 -9.09 16.04 32.57
N SER A 25 -9.60 16.74 31.56
CA SER A 25 -10.82 17.53 31.66
C SER A 25 -11.95 16.79 30.92
N ALA A 26 -13.01 16.44 31.64
CA ALA A 26 -14.18 15.80 31.06
C ALA A 26 -14.95 16.80 30.19
N VAL A 27 -15.10 16.47 28.89
CA VAL A 27 -15.98 17.18 27.95
C VAL A 27 -17.34 16.48 27.94
N PRO A 28 -18.49 17.21 28.00
CA PRO A 28 -19.79 16.60 27.93
C PRO A 28 -20.05 16.01 26.54
N ALA A 29 -20.58 14.78 26.51
CA ALA A 29 -20.95 14.08 25.29
C ALA A 29 -22.01 14.86 24.51
N ALA A 30 -21.71 15.22 23.26
CA ALA A 30 -22.70 15.67 22.30
C ALA A 30 -23.58 14.48 21.91
N SER A 31 -24.89 14.68 21.88
CA SER A 31 -25.89 13.70 21.43
C SER A 31 -25.70 13.49 19.92
N GLY A 32 -24.85 12.53 19.57
CA GLY A 32 -24.64 12.10 18.19
C GLY A 32 -25.86 11.34 17.67
N SER A 33 -26.28 11.66 16.46
CA SER A 33 -27.18 10.82 15.67
C SER A 33 -26.57 9.42 15.60
N ALA A 34 -27.39 8.38 15.87
CA ALA A 34 -26.91 6.99 15.81
C ALA A 34 -26.31 6.73 14.42
N VAL A 35 -25.03 6.39 14.38
CA VAL A 35 -24.37 5.92 13.15
C VAL A 35 -25.06 4.60 12.77
N PRO A 36 -25.49 4.43 11.50
CA PRO A 36 -26.07 3.17 11.04
C PRO A 36 -25.13 1.99 11.33
N ASP A 37 -25.68 0.82 11.64
CA ASP A 37 -24.88 -0.37 11.97
C ASP A 37 -24.22 -0.97 10.71
N ALA A 38 -23.06 -0.42 10.33
CA ALA A 38 -22.27 -0.86 9.18
C ALA A 38 -21.75 -2.31 9.31
N THR A 39 -21.76 -2.92 10.50
CA THR A 39 -21.38 -4.33 10.66
C THR A 39 -22.46 -5.28 10.17
N ALA A 40 -23.72 -4.85 10.22
CA ALA A 40 -24.86 -5.62 9.75
C ALA A 40 -25.15 -5.39 8.25
N ASP A 41 -24.61 -4.31 7.65
CA ASP A 41 -24.87 -3.92 6.26
C ASP A 41 -23.54 -3.67 5.51
N PRO A 42 -23.02 -4.68 4.78
CA PRO A 42 -21.81 -4.54 4.00
C PRO A 42 -21.87 -3.44 2.91
N GLU A 43 -23.04 -3.22 2.31
CA GLU A 43 -23.19 -2.20 1.25
C GLU A 43 -23.08 -0.79 1.84
N LEU A 44 -23.69 -0.56 3.00
CA LEU A 44 -23.54 0.70 3.74
C LEU A 44 -22.09 0.94 4.13
N SER A 45 -21.39 -0.06 4.64
CA SER A 45 -19.98 0.04 5.03
C SER A 45 -19.10 0.43 3.85
N VAL A 46 -19.31 -0.21 2.69
CA VAL A 46 -18.61 0.12 1.45
C VAL A 46 -18.91 1.56 1.00
N SER A 47 -20.17 2.00 1.08
CA SER A 47 -20.55 3.38 0.76
C SER A 47 -19.84 4.39 1.65
N LEU A 48 -19.81 4.15 2.96
CA LEU A 48 -19.13 5.01 3.94
C LEU A 48 -17.61 5.07 3.70
N ALA A 49 -16.98 3.95 3.33
CA ALA A 49 -15.56 3.91 2.99
C ALA A 49 -15.24 4.74 1.73
N TYR A 50 -16.09 4.69 0.71
CA TYR A 50 -15.95 5.59 -0.44
C TYR A 50 -16.17 7.05 -0.07
N GLU A 51 -17.15 7.37 0.77
CA GLU A 51 -17.34 8.74 1.27
C GLU A 51 -16.10 9.28 2.01
N PHE A 52 -15.39 8.40 2.74
CA PHE A 52 -14.12 8.76 3.36
C PHE A 52 -13.07 9.09 2.30
N LEU A 53 -12.85 8.23 1.30
CA LEU A 53 -11.88 8.49 0.23
C LEU A 53 -12.24 9.77 -0.55
N ASP A 54 -13.53 9.98 -0.85
CA ASP A 54 -14.02 11.19 -1.51
C ASP A 54 -13.62 12.44 -0.72
N ALA A 55 -13.85 12.44 0.59
CA ALA A 55 -13.48 13.56 1.45
C ALA A 55 -11.96 13.78 1.52
N ARG A 56 -11.16 12.70 1.51
CA ARG A 56 -9.68 12.81 1.52
C ARG A 56 -9.14 13.41 0.23
N VAL A 57 -9.67 12.97 -0.93
CA VAL A 57 -9.27 13.52 -2.23
C VAL A 57 -9.73 14.98 -2.36
N ASP A 58 -10.98 15.27 -2.06
CA ASP A 58 -11.56 16.60 -2.22
C ASP A 58 -10.95 17.64 -1.26
N GLU A 59 -10.32 17.23 -0.15
CA GLU A 59 -9.68 18.11 0.84
C GLU A 59 -8.58 18.99 0.24
N PHE A 60 -7.79 18.43 -0.67
CA PHE A 60 -6.65 19.12 -1.29
C PHE A 60 -6.84 19.41 -2.77
N CYS A 61 -8.03 19.13 -3.32
CA CYS A 61 -8.38 19.51 -4.67
C CYS A 61 -8.71 21.00 -4.79
N ASP A 62 -8.31 21.60 -5.91
CA ASP A 62 -8.75 22.93 -6.28
C ASP A 62 -9.10 23.02 -7.79
N GLY A 63 -9.34 24.23 -8.27
CA GLY A 63 -9.79 24.48 -9.64
C GLY A 63 -8.87 23.96 -10.75
N ASP A 64 -7.61 23.67 -10.46
CA ASP A 64 -6.64 23.13 -11.42
C ASP A 64 -6.72 21.59 -11.54
N GLY A 65 -7.51 20.95 -10.68
CA GLY A 65 -7.76 19.50 -10.71
C GLY A 65 -6.61 18.62 -10.23
N ARG A 66 -5.55 19.20 -9.64
CA ARG A 66 -4.47 18.41 -9.02
C ARG A 66 -4.81 18.07 -7.57
N CYS A 67 -4.82 16.81 -7.25
CA CYS A 67 -5.22 16.30 -5.94
C CYS A 67 -4.36 15.13 -5.52
N LEU A 68 -3.93 15.12 -4.26
CA LEU A 68 -3.43 13.93 -3.58
C LEU A 68 -4.12 13.85 -2.21
N PRO A 69 -4.67 12.70 -1.81
CA PRO A 69 -5.23 12.51 -0.48
C PRO A 69 -4.11 12.41 0.56
N ARG A 70 -4.32 12.90 1.78
CA ARG A 70 -3.40 12.58 2.88
C ARG A 70 -3.46 11.08 3.19
N SER A 71 -2.32 10.48 3.54
CA SER A 71 -2.24 9.05 3.86
C SER A 71 -2.83 8.72 5.22
N TYR A 72 -2.57 9.52 6.25
CA TYR A 72 -3.02 9.30 7.63
C TYR A 72 -3.74 10.49 8.23
N GLN A 73 -4.68 10.22 9.16
CA GLN A 73 -5.40 11.23 9.92
C GLN A 73 -5.86 10.69 11.28
N GLY A 74 -5.96 11.59 12.25
CA GLY A 74 -6.44 11.25 13.60
C GLY A 74 -5.41 10.49 14.44
N GLY A 75 -5.74 10.21 15.69
CA GLY A 75 -4.88 9.48 16.60
C GLY A 75 -3.48 10.07 16.70
N PHE A 76 -2.46 9.25 16.50
CA PHE A 76 -1.06 9.65 16.53
C PHE A 76 -0.72 10.76 15.52
N PHE A 77 -1.39 10.77 14.36
CA PHE A 77 -1.09 11.68 13.25
C PHE A 77 -1.79 13.04 13.33
N THR A 78 -2.55 13.33 14.39
CA THR A 78 -3.19 14.63 14.58
C THR A 78 -3.12 15.05 16.04
N THR A 79 -2.45 16.18 16.30
CA THR A 79 -2.37 16.81 17.63
C THR A 79 -2.86 18.26 17.54
N PRO A 80 -3.08 18.96 18.66
CA PRO A 80 -3.46 20.37 18.62
C PRO A 80 -2.47 21.31 17.92
N THR A 81 -1.22 20.88 17.73
CA THR A 81 -0.13 21.68 17.14
C THR A 81 0.49 21.08 15.89
N TRP A 82 0.07 19.90 15.50
CA TRP A 82 0.61 19.21 14.34
C TRP A 82 -0.48 18.32 13.71
N ASP A 83 -0.55 18.36 12.39
CA ASP A 83 -1.42 17.54 11.57
C ASP A 83 -0.60 16.94 10.41
N PHE A 84 -0.68 15.63 10.24
CA PHE A 84 0.04 14.92 9.19
C PHE A 84 -0.69 15.13 7.86
N THR A 85 -0.04 15.71 6.87
CA THR A 85 -0.61 15.97 5.55
C THR A 85 0.02 15.19 4.40
N PRO A 86 1.25 14.64 4.51
CA PRO A 86 1.88 13.95 3.39
C PRO A 86 1.01 12.86 2.77
N SER A 87 1.12 12.73 1.44
CA SER A 87 0.50 11.71 0.62
C SER A 87 1.56 10.74 0.15
N PHE A 88 1.44 9.46 0.50
CA PHE A 88 2.28 8.40 -0.03
C PHE A 88 1.75 7.94 -1.39
N VAL A 89 2.63 7.83 -2.39
CA VAL A 89 2.21 7.44 -3.75
C VAL A 89 1.63 6.03 -3.82
N TYR A 90 1.94 5.18 -2.85
CA TYR A 90 1.31 3.87 -2.67
C TYR A 90 -0.19 4.02 -2.38
N ASP A 91 -0.55 4.88 -1.43
CA ASP A 91 -1.96 5.15 -1.08
C ASP A 91 -2.69 5.82 -2.24
N ASP A 92 -2.03 6.78 -2.93
CA ASP A 92 -2.58 7.42 -4.13
C ASP A 92 -2.93 6.39 -5.20
N ALA A 93 -2.03 5.43 -5.43
CA ALA A 93 -2.23 4.35 -6.39
C ALA A 93 -3.42 3.45 -6.00
N LEU A 94 -3.52 3.07 -4.73
CA LEU A 94 -4.64 2.27 -4.23
C LEU A 94 -5.98 2.98 -4.38
N VAL A 95 -6.04 4.29 -4.12
CA VAL A 95 -7.27 5.09 -4.29
C VAL A 95 -7.69 5.13 -5.75
N VAL A 96 -6.75 5.34 -6.68
CA VAL A 96 -7.02 5.27 -8.13
C VAL A 96 -7.60 3.91 -8.52
N ILE A 97 -6.99 2.81 -8.03
CA ILE A 97 -7.43 1.46 -8.35
C ILE A 97 -8.82 1.20 -7.75
N ALA A 98 -9.08 1.60 -6.49
CA ALA A 98 -10.39 1.45 -5.85
C ALA A 98 -11.49 2.23 -6.60
N TYR A 99 -11.21 3.46 -7.05
CA TYR A 99 -12.15 4.23 -7.85
C TYR A 99 -12.41 3.60 -9.22
N THR A 100 -11.38 3.10 -9.90
CA THR A 100 -11.57 2.42 -11.18
C THR A 100 -12.32 1.10 -11.04
N ALA A 101 -12.22 0.42 -9.89
CA ALA A 101 -12.96 -0.79 -9.58
C ALA A 101 -14.47 -0.53 -9.44
N ARG A 102 -14.90 0.57 -8.80
CA ARG A 102 -16.32 0.94 -8.73
C ARG A 102 -16.82 1.60 -10.03
N GLY A 103 -15.99 2.46 -10.64
CA GLY A 103 -16.17 2.97 -11.98
C GLY A 103 -17.31 3.98 -12.16
N LEU A 104 -17.84 4.61 -11.11
CA LEU A 104 -18.84 5.66 -11.24
C LEU A 104 -18.23 6.93 -11.89
N PRO A 105 -19.02 7.77 -12.56
CA PRO A 105 -18.48 8.99 -13.23
C PRO A 105 -17.64 9.87 -12.31
N ASP A 106 -18.07 10.07 -11.05
CA ASP A 106 -17.33 10.86 -10.06
C ASP A 106 -16.07 10.17 -9.57
N ASP A 107 -16.06 8.83 -9.50
CA ASP A 107 -14.87 8.05 -9.19
C ASP A 107 -13.81 8.23 -10.27
N ILE A 108 -14.21 8.07 -11.52
CA ILE A 108 -13.29 8.25 -12.66
C ILE A 108 -12.77 9.68 -12.73
N ARG A 109 -13.58 10.68 -12.38
CA ARG A 109 -13.13 12.07 -12.28
C ARG A 109 -12.04 12.24 -11.21
N ARG A 110 -12.23 11.70 -10.00
CA ARG A 110 -11.24 11.75 -8.91
C ARG A 110 -9.99 10.92 -9.23
N ALA A 111 -10.16 9.73 -9.79
CA ALA A 111 -9.05 8.90 -10.23
C ALA A 111 -8.18 9.60 -11.28
N ARG A 112 -8.79 10.32 -12.24
CA ARG A 112 -8.09 11.17 -13.21
C ARG A 112 -7.32 12.29 -12.51
N ALA A 113 -7.91 12.98 -11.54
CA ALA A 113 -7.26 14.07 -10.83
C ALA A 113 -5.98 13.59 -10.09
N ILE A 114 -6.04 12.43 -9.44
CA ILE A 114 -4.86 11.80 -8.82
C ILE A 114 -3.87 11.36 -9.90
N GLY A 115 -4.31 10.66 -10.95
CA GLY A 115 -3.46 10.18 -12.04
C GLY A 115 -2.75 11.33 -12.78
N ASP A 116 -3.44 12.42 -13.05
CA ASP A 116 -2.86 13.64 -13.65
C ASP A 116 -1.83 14.29 -12.70
N THR A 117 -2.07 14.19 -11.40
CA THR A 117 -1.11 14.65 -10.39
C THR A 117 0.14 13.75 -10.35
N LEU A 118 -0.02 12.44 -10.43
CA LEU A 118 1.11 11.50 -10.51
C LEU A 118 1.95 11.75 -11.77
N LEU A 119 1.32 11.99 -12.93
CA LEU A 119 2.03 12.41 -14.14
C LEU A 119 2.72 13.77 -13.98
N PHE A 120 2.08 14.72 -13.27
CA PHE A 120 2.68 16.03 -13.02
C PHE A 120 3.94 15.90 -12.14
N VAL A 121 3.91 15.15 -11.05
CA VAL A 121 5.10 14.98 -10.18
C VAL A 121 6.21 14.19 -10.88
N GLN A 122 5.85 13.21 -11.72
CA GLN A 122 6.79 12.47 -12.57
C GLN A 122 7.52 13.41 -13.54
N ALA A 123 6.78 14.23 -14.29
CA ALA A 123 7.34 15.14 -15.27
C ALA A 123 8.14 16.30 -14.66
N ASN A 124 7.93 16.61 -13.37
CA ASN A 124 8.56 17.74 -12.67
C ASN A 124 9.48 17.29 -11.52
N ASP A 125 9.87 16.00 -11.46
CA ASP A 125 10.91 15.56 -10.53
C ASP A 125 12.22 16.26 -10.85
N PRO A 126 12.97 16.75 -9.83
CA PRO A 126 14.22 17.47 -10.03
C PRO A 126 15.29 16.72 -10.84
N ILE A 127 15.25 15.38 -10.87
CA ILE A 127 16.20 14.55 -11.63
C ILE A 127 15.75 14.41 -13.10
N GLY A 128 14.45 14.39 -13.36
CA GLY A 128 13.90 14.39 -14.72
C GLY A 128 14.13 13.09 -15.49
N ASP A 129 14.11 11.93 -14.82
CA ASP A 129 14.32 10.62 -15.42
C ASP A 129 13.07 9.71 -15.39
N GLY A 130 11.88 10.29 -15.16
CA GLY A 130 10.62 9.57 -15.19
C GLY A 130 10.21 8.91 -13.88
N ARG A 131 10.96 9.16 -12.79
CA ARG A 131 10.63 8.64 -11.45
C ARG A 131 9.51 9.42 -10.76
N THR A 132 8.89 8.78 -9.76
CA THR A 132 8.16 9.46 -8.69
C THR A 132 8.88 9.26 -7.36
N ARG A 133 8.53 10.04 -6.32
CA ARG A 133 9.09 9.90 -4.97
C ARG A 133 8.14 9.13 -4.07
N ALA A 134 8.62 8.74 -2.87
CA ALA A 134 7.81 7.98 -1.93
C ALA A 134 6.58 8.76 -1.43
N SER A 135 6.70 10.07 -1.22
CA SER A 135 5.58 10.91 -0.81
C SER A 135 5.76 12.38 -1.14
N TYR A 136 4.64 13.11 -1.18
CA TYR A 136 4.54 14.52 -1.50
C TYR A 136 3.66 15.26 -0.51
N GLU A 137 3.83 16.59 -0.41
CA GLU A 137 2.96 17.49 0.34
C GLU A 137 1.81 17.98 -0.56
N PRO A 138 0.55 17.59 -0.29
CA PRO A 138 -0.60 17.95 -1.12
C PRO A 138 -0.81 19.46 -1.25
N HIS A 139 -0.53 20.24 -0.20
CA HIS A 139 -0.63 21.70 -0.26
C HIS A 139 0.29 22.33 -1.31
N GLY A 140 1.52 21.83 -1.45
CA GLY A 140 2.45 22.25 -2.48
C GLY A 140 1.96 21.90 -3.88
N ILE A 141 1.53 20.67 -4.07
CA ILE A 141 0.98 20.14 -5.32
C ILE A 141 -0.21 20.98 -5.79
N ARG A 142 -1.16 21.24 -4.91
CA ARG A 142 -2.32 22.11 -5.18
C ARG A 142 -1.92 23.48 -5.70
N GLN A 143 -0.78 24.03 -5.26
CA GLN A 143 -0.23 25.31 -5.70
C GLN A 143 0.67 25.19 -6.94
N GLY A 144 0.70 24.02 -7.59
CA GLY A 144 1.53 23.75 -8.77
C GLY A 144 3.03 23.58 -8.48
N ARG A 145 3.41 23.28 -7.23
CA ARG A 145 4.80 23.00 -6.83
C ARG A 145 4.95 21.53 -6.46
N VAL A 146 6.02 20.89 -6.94
CA VAL A 146 6.42 19.58 -6.44
C VAL A 146 7.13 19.76 -5.11
N GLU A 147 6.45 19.41 -4.02
CA GLU A 147 6.98 19.46 -2.66
C GLU A 147 7.15 18.03 -2.14
N ILE A 148 8.39 17.56 -2.14
CA ILE A 148 8.75 16.18 -1.81
C ILE A 148 8.90 16.05 -0.30
N THR A 149 8.15 15.13 0.32
CA THR A 149 8.23 14.82 1.76
C THR A 149 8.97 13.50 2.01
N GLY A 150 8.92 12.56 1.08
CA GLY A 150 9.69 11.32 1.09
C GLY A 150 10.58 11.21 -0.15
N PRO A 151 11.88 11.60 -0.07
CA PRO A 151 12.71 11.80 -1.26
C PRO A 151 13.24 10.50 -1.88
N GLY A 152 13.10 9.34 -1.23
CA GLY A 152 13.50 8.05 -1.78
C GLY A 152 12.64 7.66 -2.99
N THR A 153 13.24 6.90 -3.91
CA THR A 153 12.55 6.30 -5.05
C THR A 153 12.62 4.78 -4.88
N PHE A 154 11.59 4.22 -4.26
CA PHE A 154 11.52 2.79 -3.97
C PHE A 154 10.81 2.04 -5.10
N THR A 155 11.36 0.89 -5.46
CA THR A 155 10.91 0.11 -6.62
C THR A 155 9.45 -0.34 -6.50
N GLY A 156 8.99 -0.74 -5.31
CA GLY A 156 7.57 -1.07 -5.05
C GLY A 156 6.66 0.14 -5.29
N ASN A 157 7.01 1.31 -4.75
CA ASN A 157 6.22 2.54 -4.97
C ASN A 157 6.09 2.88 -6.46
N GLN A 158 7.17 2.70 -7.23
CA GLN A 158 7.14 2.91 -8.68
C GLN A 158 6.18 1.92 -9.36
N ALA A 159 6.21 0.64 -8.97
CA ALA A 159 5.32 -0.37 -9.53
C ALA A 159 3.84 -0.06 -9.22
N TRP A 160 3.52 0.39 -8.00
CA TRP A 160 2.16 0.79 -7.63
C TRP A 160 1.66 2.01 -8.42
N VAL A 161 2.49 3.05 -8.59
CA VAL A 161 2.16 4.18 -9.48
C VAL A 161 1.90 3.68 -10.90
N GLY A 162 2.75 2.78 -11.41
CA GLY A 162 2.58 2.18 -12.73
C GLY A 162 1.27 1.41 -12.87
N MET A 163 0.88 0.61 -11.86
CA MET A 163 -0.39 -0.12 -11.85
C MET A 163 -1.60 0.81 -11.84
N ALA A 164 -1.55 1.91 -11.06
CA ALA A 164 -2.61 2.91 -11.04
C ALA A 164 -2.80 3.58 -12.41
N LEU A 165 -1.71 3.98 -13.06
CA LEU A 165 -1.75 4.56 -14.40
C LEU A 165 -2.23 3.55 -15.45
N ALA A 166 -1.81 2.27 -15.37
CA ALA A 166 -2.29 1.20 -16.22
C ALA A 166 -3.80 0.97 -16.08
N ARG A 167 -4.31 0.98 -14.84
CA ARG A 167 -5.76 0.89 -14.56
C ARG A 167 -6.53 2.09 -15.11
N LEU A 168 -5.99 3.31 -14.97
CA LEU A 168 -6.60 4.52 -15.56
C LEU A 168 -6.64 4.44 -17.07
N PHE A 169 -5.58 4.00 -17.74
CA PHE A 169 -5.61 3.77 -19.17
C PHE A 169 -6.67 2.75 -19.56
N HIS A 170 -6.72 1.62 -18.86
CA HIS A 170 -7.73 0.60 -19.10
C HIS A 170 -9.16 1.11 -18.97
N ALA A 171 -9.43 1.96 -17.95
CA ALA A 171 -10.76 2.50 -17.68
C ALA A 171 -11.15 3.67 -18.60
N THR A 172 -10.18 4.42 -19.12
CA THR A 172 -10.46 5.71 -19.81
C THR A 172 -10.05 5.73 -21.27
N GLY A 173 -9.11 4.88 -21.68
CA GLY A 173 -8.47 4.91 -23.00
C GLY A 173 -7.53 6.10 -23.24
N GLU A 174 -7.22 6.90 -22.20
CA GLU A 174 -6.39 8.11 -22.34
C GLU A 174 -4.90 7.74 -22.38
N GLN A 175 -4.28 7.87 -23.55
CA GLN A 175 -2.92 7.44 -23.85
C GLN A 175 -1.86 7.97 -22.88
N LYS A 176 -2.02 9.19 -22.35
CA LYS A 176 -1.10 9.80 -21.38
C LYS A 176 -0.80 8.91 -20.17
N TYR A 177 -1.80 8.13 -19.73
CA TYR A 177 -1.63 7.22 -18.58
C TYR A 177 -0.79 6.00 -18.93
N LEU A 178 -0.98 5.43 -20.12
CA LEU A 178 -0.13 4.34 -20.59
C LEU A 178 1.30 4.80 -20.81
N ASP A 179 1.49 5.99 -21.39
CA ASP A 179 2.82 6.58 -21.61
C ASP A 179 3.55 6.78 -20.27
N GLY A 180 2.88 7.37 -19.26
CA GLY A 180 3.45 7.52 -17.93
C GLY A 180 3.75 6.18 -17.23
N ALA A 181 2.88 5.19 -17.37
CA ALA A 181 3.14 3.84 -16.84
C ALA A 181 4.38 3.22 -17.49
N VAL A 182 4.54 3.33 -18.80
CA VAL A 182 5.71 2.83 -19.53
C VAL A 182 6.98 3.56 -19.08
N GLU A 183 6.93 4.86 -18.85
CA GLU A 183 8.08 5.64 -18.36
C GLU A 183 8.52 5.18 -16.98
N VAL A 184 7.60 4.96 -16.04
CA VAL A 184 7.88 4.35 -14.72
C VAL A 184 8.50 2.96 -14.87
N ALA A 185 7.95 2.13 -15.75
CA ALA A 185 8.46 0.79 -16.00
C ALA A 185 9.88 0.79 -16.59
N GLN A 186 10.19 1.74 -17.45
CA GLN A 186 11.54 1.94 -17.99
C GLN A 186 12.51 2.39 -16.89
N TRP A 187 12.07 3.27 -15.99
CA TRP A 187 12.87 3.65 -14.83
C TRP A 187 13.21 2.45 -13.96
N ILE A 188 12.22 1.60 -13.61
CA ILE A 188 12.44 0.36 -12.84
C ILE A 188 13.46 -0.52 -13.57
N GLN A 189 13.25 -0.79 -14.84
CA GLN A 189 14.14 -1.66 -15.61
C GLN A 189 15.58 -1.12 -15.66
N THR A 190 15.76 0.19 -15.86
CA THR A 190 17.07 0.80 -16.04
C THR A 190 17.85 0.90 -14.74
N ASN A 191 17.17 1.23 -13.63
CA ASN A 191 17.82 1.59 -12.38
C ASN A 191 17.87 0.47 -11.35
N THR A 192 17.02 -0.57 -11.48
CA THR A 192 16.87 -1.56 -10.43
C THR A 192 17.01 -3.03 -10.88
N ALA A 193 17.05 -3.32 -12.18
CA ALA A 193 17.27 -4.69 -12.66
C ALA A 193 18.66 -5.19 -12.24
N ASP A 194 18.70 -6.28 -11.47
CA ASP A 194 19.96 -6.88 -10.99
C ASP A 194 20.18 -8.27 -11.62
N THR A 195 21.11 -8.31 -12.56
CA THR A 195 21.56 -9.53 -13.25
C THR A 195 22.93 -10.01 -12.77
N VAL A 196 23.44 -9.41 -11.69
CA VAL A 196 24.78 -9.68 -11.14
C VAL A 196 24.71 -10.51 -9.87
N ARG A 197 23.75 -10.19 -8.97
CA ARG A 197 23.60 -10.84 -7.65
C ARG A 197 22.41 -11.79 -7.68
N ALA A 198 22.69 -13.11 -7.67
CA ALA A 198 21.63 -14.09 -7.56
C ALA A 198 21.06 -14.12 -6.11
N PRO A 199 19.76 -14.41 -5.91
CA PRO A 199 18.76 -14.60 -6.97
C PRO A 199 18.50 -13.30 -7.75
N TYR A 200 18.39 -13.42 -9.08
CA TYR A 200 18.20 -12.26 -9.97
C TYR A 200 16.78 -11.72 -9.84
N GLY A 201 16.65 -10.40 -9.92
CA GLY A 201 15.39 -9.69 -9.76
C GLY A 201 15.61 -8.17 -9.78
N TYR A 202 14.75 -7.44 -9.08
CA TYR A 202 14.81 -5.98 -9.02
C TYR A 202 15.17 -5.52 -7.61
N THR A 203 16.10 -4.58 -7.50
CA THR A 203 16.62 -4.05 -6.24
C THR A 203 15.66 -3.05 -5.61
N GLY A 204 15.95 -2.62 -4.36
CA GLY A 204 15.08 -1.76 -3.54
C GLY A 204 14.81 -0.37 -4.09
N GLY A 205 15.62 0.11 -5.04
CA GLY A 205 15.49 1.46 -5.61
C GLY A 205 16.71 2.35 -5.38
N GLN A 206 16.46 3.64 -5.20
CA GLN A 206 17.50 4.66 -4.99
C GLN A 206 17.12 5.60 -3.84
N LEU A 207 18.12 6.02 -3.08
CA LEU A 207 18.04 7.12 -2.13
C LEU A 207 17.95 8.48 -2.84
N GLU A 208 17.74 9.55 -2.06
CA GLU A 208 17.70 10.93 -2.57
C GLU A 208 18.96 11.34 -3.33
N ASP A 209 20.12 10.92 -2.84
CA ASP A 209 21.44 11.23 -3.42
C ASP A 209 21.81 10.34 -4.64
N GLY A 210 20.89 9.47 -5.09
CA GLY A 210 21.10 8.53 -6.18
C GLY A 210 21.82 7.23 -5.77
N THR A 211 22.12 7.03 -4.48
CA THR A 211 22.70 5.77 -4.00
C THR A 211 21.74 4.62 -4.22
N SER A 212 22.18 3.60 -4.97
CA SER A 212 21.38 2.42 -5.24
C SER A 212 21.23 1.53 -4.00
N LEU A 213 20.00 1.09 -3.72
CA LEU A 213 19.66 0.11 -2.70
C LEU A 213 19.74 -1.28 -3.34
N VAL A 214 20.79 -2.03 -3.04
CA VAL A 214 21.07 -3.31 -3.73
C VAL A 214 20.33 -4.52 -3.14
N TRP A 215 19.74 -4.38 -1.96
CA TRP A 215 18.82 -5.40 -1.42
C TRP A 215 17.59 -5.55 -2.32
N LYS A 216 16.96 -6.73 -2.27
CA LYS A 216 15.74 -7.03 -3.03
C LYS A 216 14.64 -7.43 -2.07
N SER A 217 13.46 -6.85 -2.25
CA SER A 217 12.24 -7.22 -1.51
C SER A 217 11.40 -8.19 -2.34
N THR A 218 10.84 -9.18 -1.66
CA THR A 218 9.81 -10.07 -2.24
C THR A 218 8.58 -9.29 -2.63
N GLU A 219 8.13 -8.38 -1.75
CA GLU A 219 7.04 -7.44 -2.00
C GLU A 219 7.26 -6.67 -3.29
N HIS A 220 8.37 -5.90 -3.42
CA HIS A 220 8.66 -5.10 -4.61
C HIS A 220 8.74 -5.93 -5.90
N ASN A 221 9.31 -7.14 -5.84
CA ASN A 221 9.37 -8.01 -7.02
C ASN A 221 8.00 -8.57 -7.38
N THR A 222 7.13 -8.78 -6.41
CA THR A 222 5.73 -9.14 -6.66
C THR A 222 4.97 -8.02 -7.34
N ASP A 223 5.16 -6.78 -6.87
CA ASP A 223 4.56 -5.57 -7.47
C ASP A 223 4.97 -5.44 -8.93
N ILE A 224 6.26 -5.62 -9.23
CA ILE A 224 6.79 -5.58 -10.60
C ILE A 224 6.21 -6.69 -11.45
N ALA A 225 6.10 -7.92 -10.93
CA ALA A 225 5.53 -9.02 -11.67
C ALA A 225 4.08 -8.73 -12.10
N GLY A 226 3.26 -8.20 -11.20
CA GLY A 226 1.90 -7.75 -11.49
C GLY A 226 1.87 -6.59 -12.49
N PHE A 227 2.61 -5.54 -12.20
CA PHE A 227 2.66 -4.34 -13.05
C PHE A 227 3.12 -4.63 -14.48
N PHE A 228 4.23 -5.35 -14.66
CA PHE A 228 4.75 -5.66 -15.99
C PHE A 228 3.85 -6.63 -16.74
N SER A 229 3.13 -7.52 -16.04
CA SER A 229 2.10 -8.35 -16.67
C SER A 229 0.93 -7.50 -17.19
N GLN A 230 0.51 -6.45 -16.45
CA GLN A 230 -0.50 -5.51 -16.94
C GLN A 230 0.00 -4.76 -18.20
N LEU A 231 1.25 -4.28 -18.19
CA LEU A 231 1.83 -3.61 -19.36
C LEU A 231 1.91 -4.54 -20.58
N ALA A 232 2.31 -5.80 -20.40
CA ALA A 232 2.31 -6.77 -21.49
C ALA A 232 0.93 -6.94 -22.12
N ALA A 233 -0.12 -7.01 -21.29
CA ALA A 233 -1.49 -7.13 -21.75
C ALA A 233 -1.99 -5.88 -22.48
N LEU A 234 -1.63 -4.67 -22.00
CA LEU A 234 -2.08 -3.41 -22.58
C LEU A 234 -1.32 -3.04 -23.87
N THR A 235 -0.03 -3.33 -23.94
CA THR A 235 0.82 -2.92 -25.07
C THR A 235 0.96 -4.00 -26.13
N GLY A 236 0.75 -5.27 -25.80
CA GLY A 236 1.08 -6.41 -26.64
C GLY A 236 2.58 -6.65 -26.80
N ASP A 237 3.44 -5.91 -26.08
CA ASP A 237 4.89 -6.08 -26.13
C ASP A 237 5.36 -7.19 -25.17
N THR A 238 5.86 -8.29 -25.72
CA THR A 238 6.32 -9.46 -24.96
C THR A 238 7.52 -9.18 -24.06
N VAL A 239 8.27 -8.11 -24.31
CA VAL A 239 9.39 -7.68 -23.44
C VAL A 239 8.91 -7.47 -22.00
N TRP A 240 7.70 -6.95 -21.80
CA TRP A 240 7.15 -6.77 -20.46
C TRP A 240 6.81 -8.09 -19.77
N ALA A 241 6.33 -9.09 -20.54
CA ALA A 241 6.09 -10.43 -20.01
C ALA A 241 7.40 -11.12 -19.57
N ASP A 242 8.47 -10.98 -20.37
CA ASP A 242 9.79 -11.51 -20.01
C ASP A 242 10.34 -10.87 -18.73
N ARG A 243 10.18 -9.55 -18.56
CA ARG A 243 10.58 -8.80 -17.37
C ARG A 243 9.74 -9.15 -16.15
N ALA A 244 8.42 -9.35 -16.32
CA ALA A 244 7.54 -9.85 -15.27
C ALA A 244 8.00 -11.24 -14.78
N ALA A 245 8.40 -12.12 -15.70
CA ALA A 245 8.92 -13.45 -15.36
C ALA A 245 10.22 -13.38 -14.54
N VAL A 246 11.11 -12.41 -14.80
CA VAL A 246 12.31 -12.20 -13.96
C VAL A 246 11.93 -11.89 -12.52
N ALA A 247 10.99 -10.98 -12.33
CA ALA A 247 10.49 -10.62 -11.00
C ALA A 247 9.79 -11.80 -10.29
N ALA A 248 8.91 -12.51 -10.99
CA ALA A 248 8.22 -13.69 -10.46
C ALA A 248 9.20 -14.84 -10.11
N ASN A 249 10.29 -15.02 -10.87
CA ASN A 249 11.32 -16.00 -10.55
C ASN A 249 12.08 -15.64 -9.26
N PHE A 250 12.30 -14.34 -8.98
CA PHE A 250 12.85 -13.92 -7.71
C PHE A 250 11.91 -14.29 -6.56
N VAL A 251 10.60 -14.01 -6.68
CA VAL A 251 9.60 -14.39 -5.68
C VAL A 251 9.59 -15.89 -5.44
N THR A 252 9.72 -16.70 -6.53
CA THR A 252 9.83 -18.15 -6.42
C THR A 252 11.07 -18.59 -5.61
N ALA A 253 12.19 -17.90 -5.78
CA ALA A 253 13.42 -18.21 -5.05
C ALA A 253 13.32 -17.87 -3.54
N MET A 254 12.34 -17.08 -3.13
CA MET A 254 12.09 -16.71 -1.74
C MET A 254 11.11 -17.65 -1.04
N GLN A 255 10.51 -18.63 -1.74
CA GLN A 255 9.59 -19.55 -1.07
C GLN A 255 10.34 -20.60 -0.26
N ALA A 256 10.08 -20.63 1.06
CA ALA A 256 10.65 -21.58 2.00
C ALA A 256 9.97 -22.96 1.94
N ALA A 257 10.61 -23.96 2.54
CA ALA A 257 10.16 -25.36 2.47
C ALA A 257 8.83 -25.63 3.18
N ASP A 258 8.45 -24.81 4.17
CA ASP A 258 7.18 -24.88 4.88
C ASP A 258 6.06 -24.07 4.18
N GLY A 259 6.37 -23.46 3.06
CA GLY A 259 5.42 -22.78 2.18
C GLY A 259 5.35 -21.27 2.35
N HIS A 260 5.92 -20.68 3.41
CA HIS A 260 5.98 -19.22 3.53
C HIS A 260 6.95 -18.62 2.50
N VAL A 261 6.88 -17.32 2.32
CA VAL A 261 7.76 -16.57 1.43
C VAL A 261 8.61 -15.62 2.28
N ASP A 262 9.92 -15.71 2.12
CA ASP A 262 10.90 -14.89 2.82
C ASP A 262 10.82 -13.42 2.39
N THR A 263 11.27 -12.51 3.25
CA THR A 263 11.26 -11.04 3.04
C THR A 263 11.94 -10.61 1.74
N GLY A 264 13.01 -11.31 1.33
CA GLY A 264 13.86 -10.94 0.20
C GLY A 264 15.32 -11.22 0.50
N THR A 265 16.22 -10.27 0.21
CA THR A 265 17.64 -10.38 0.52
C THR A 265 18.08 -9.42 1.62
N LEU A 266 19.20 -9.75 2.27
CA LEU A 266 19.92 -8.80 3.11
C LEU A 266 20.52 -7.66 2.27
N LEU A 267 21.17 -6.71 2.94
CA LEU A 267 21.77 -5.52 2.32
C LEU A 267 22.86 -5.83 1.27
N ASP A 268 23.34 -7.06 1.18
CA ASP A 268 24.31 -7.52 0.17
C ASP A 268 23.63 -7.82 -1.20
N GLY A 269 22.30 -7.91 -1.23
CA GLY A 269 21.51 -8.21 -2.42
C GLY A 269 21.55 -9.68 -2.88
N SER A 270 22.10 -10.60 -2.04
CA SER A 270 22.29 -12.01 -2.41
C SER A 270 21.85 -12.98 -1.33
N THR A 271 22.16 -12.71 -0.08
CA THR A 271 21.81 -13.57 1.06
C THR A 271 20.33 -13.43 1.38
N VAL A 272 19.59 -14.55 1.40
CA VAL A 272 18.15 -14.54 1.72
C VAL A 272 17.95 -14.02 3.15
N ASN A 273 17.02 -13.08 3.31
CA ASN A 273 16.58 -12.55 4.58
C ASN A 273 15.30 -13.27 5.00
N THR A 274 15.44 -14.17 6.00
CA THR A 274 14.35 -15.03 6.46
C THR A 274 13.54 -14.41 7.61
N TYR A 275 13.89 -13.21 8.08
CA TYR A 275 13.21 -12.56 9.20
C TYR A 275 13.30 -11.03 9.12
N PRO A 276 12.21 -10.30 9.47
CA PRO A 276 10.88 -10.83 9.80
C PRO A 276 10.18 -11.44 8.59
N VAL A 277 9.15 -12.26 8.79
CA VAL A 277 8.29 -12.76 7.71
C VAL A 277 7.09 -11.82 7.59
N PRO A 278 7.01 -10.98 6.54
CA PRO A 278 5.93 -10.01 6.39
C PRO A 278 4.69 -10.64 5.74
N LEU A 279 3.53 -10.13 6.11
CA LEU A 279 2.23 -10.59 5.60
C LEU A 279 2.06 -10.32 4.10
N ASP A 280 2.46 -9.13 3.64
CA ASP A 280 2.35 -8.72 2.24
C ASP A 280 3.07 -9.70 1.31
N ALA A 281 4.29 -10.12 1.63
CA ALA A 281 4.99 -11.15 0.87
C ALA A 281 4.19 -12.45 0.75
N GLN A 282 3.39 -12.83 1.75
CA GLN A 282 2.57 -14.04 1.71
C GLN A 282 1.36 -13.86 0.78
N THR A 283 0.61 -12.79 0.99
CA THR A 283 -0.66 -12.54 0.30
C THR A 283 -0.42 -12.02 -1.13
N TRP A 284 0.53 -11.10 -1.31
CA TRP A 284 0.79 -10.50 -2.61
C TRP A 284 1.50 -11.46 -3.55
N SER A 285 2.35 -12.37 -3.07
CA SER A 285 2.91 -13.42 -3.94
C SER A 285 1.81 -14.23 -4.63
N TYR A 286 0.69 -14.51 -3.94
CA TYR A 286 -0.47 -15.14 -4.53
C TYR A 286 -1.20 -14.22 -5.53
N LEU A 287 -1.47 -12.96 -5.12
CA LEU A 287 -2.23 -12.00 -5.92
C LEU A 287 -1.47 -11.52 -7.16
N GLY A 288 -0.17 -11.20 -7.01
CA GLY A 288 0.63 -10.54 -8.03
C GLY A 288 1.23 -11.50 -9.05
N THR A 289 1.48 -12.76 -8.70
CA THR A 289 1.99 -13.75 -9.65
C THR A 289 0.89 -14.61 -10.26
N GLY A 290 -0.25 -14.75 -9.60
CA GLY A 290 -1.32 -15.67 -9.98
C GLY A 290 -0.94 -17.16 -9.88
N ASP A 291 0.18 -17.49 -9.24
CA ASP A 291 0.66 -18.87 -9.11
C ASP A 291 0.06 -19.56 -7.90
N ALA A 292 -0.68 -20.63 -8.13
CA ALA A 292 -1.38 -21.41 -7.11
C ALA A 292 -0.45 -21.99 -6.02
N ARG A 293 0.87 -22.10 -6.27
CA ARG A 293 1.85 -22.58 -5.28
C ARG A 293 1.85 -21.74 -4.00
N TYR A 294 1.60 -20.42 -4.13
CA TYR A 294 1.54 -19.49 -2.99
C TYR A 294 0.27 -19.63 -2.14
N GLY A 295 -0.65 -20.54 -2.52
CA GLY A 295 -1.70 -20.98 -1.62
C GLY A 295 -1.16 -21.52 -0.29
N ALA A 296 0.04 -22.14 -0.29
CA ALA A 296 0.72 -22.58 0.93
C ALA A 296 1.13 -21.41 1.85
N ALA A 297 1.51 -20.25 1.28
CA ALA A 297 1.84 -19.06 2.05
C ALA A 297 0.61 -18.46 2.74
N LEU A 298 -0.58 -18.56 2.12
CA LEU A 298 -1.85 -18.17 2.75
C LEU A 298 -2.18 -19.08 3.93
N ASP A 299 -1.96 -20.41 3.80
CA ASP A 299 -2.18 -21.35 4.89
C ASP A 299 -1.19 -21.12 6.03
N TRP A 300 0.07 -20.82 5.70
CA TRP A 300 1.08 -20.44 6.69
C TRP A 300 0.67 -19.17 7.44
N THR A 301 0.19 -18.15 6.74
CA THR A 301 -0.33 -16.90 7.31
C THR A 301 -1.44 -17.18 8.33
N LEU A 302 -2.42 -18.01 7.96
CA LEU A 302 -3.52 -18.39 8.84
C LEU A 302 -3.07 -19.11 10.11
N ALA A 303 -1.92 -19.80 10.06
CA ALA A 303 -1.37 -20.54 11.19
C ALA A 303 -0.46 -19.68 12.10
N HIS A 304 0.18 -18.62 11.56
CA HIS A 304 1.31 -17.96 12.26
C HIS A 304 1.13 -16.45 12.48
N LEU A 305 0.32 -15.75 11.66
CA LEU A 305 0.22 -14.29 11.73
C LEU A 305 -1.12 -13.78 12.27
N ILE A 306 -2.06 -14.66 12.64
CA ILE A 306 -3.37 -14.23 13.14
C ILE A 306 -3.24 -13.76 14.58
N ALA A 307 -3.56 -12.50 14.82
CA ALA A 307 -3.66 -11.84 16.11
C ALA A 307 -5.13 -11.78 16.58
N THR A 308 -5.28 -11.59 17.89
CA THR A 308 -6.56 -11.21 18.51
C THR A 308 -6.28 -10.06 19.49
N ASP A 309 -6.92 -8.93 19.28
CA ASP A 309 -6.77 -7.74 20.11
C ASP A 309 -8.17 -7.14 20.40
N GLY A 310 -8.62 -7.32 21.63
CA GLY A 310 -9.98 -6.96 22.04
C GLY A 310 -11.04 -7.69 21.21
N PRO A 311 -11.94 -6.96 20.53
CA PRO A 311 -12.99 -7.57 19.71
C PRO A 311 -12.49 -7.94 18.29
N TYR A 312 -11.25 -7.59 17.92
CA TYR A 312 -10.71 -7.75 16.59
C TYR A 312 -9.91 -9.03 16.45
N SER A 313 -10.05 -9.71 15.32
CA SER A 313 -9.20 -10.83 14.94
C SER A 313 -8.86 -10.76 13.46
N GLY A 314 -7.57 -10.86 13.15
CA GLY A 314 -7.03 -10.73 11.80
C GLY A 314 -5.51 -10.83 11.82
N PRO A 315 -4.85 -10.75 10.66
CA PRO A 315 -3.40 -10.87 10.62
C PRO A 315 -2.70 -9.62 11.15
N SER A 316 -1.54 -9.82 11.77
CA SER A 316 -0.54 -8.79 12.02
C SER A 316 0.30 -8.53 10.77
N ILE A 317 1.09 -7.44 10.78
CA ILE A 317 1.93 -7.03 9.65
C ILE A 317 3.10 -7.98 9.37
N SER A 318 3.64 -8.59 10.44
CA SER A 318 4.75 -9.54 10.34
C SER A 318 4.80 -10.48 11.54
N GLY A 319 5.69 -11.47 11.49
CA GLY A 319 5.96 -12.37 12.61
C GLY A 319 6.72 -11.75 13.80
N THR A 320 7.08 -10.46 13.74
CA THR A 320 7.80 -9.78 14.83
C THR A 320 6.87 -9.49 16.00
N ASP A 321 5.68 -8.98 15.71
CA ASP A 321 4.65 -8.65 16.71
C ASP A 321 3.29 -9.16 16.22
N VAL A 322 2.77 -10.17 16.90
CA VAL A 322 1.46 -10.79 16.57
C VAL A 322 0.44 -10.48 17.68
N SER A 323 0.59 -9.32 18.33
CA SER A 323 -0.32 -8.90 19.41
C SER A 323 -1.50 -8.05 18.94
N MET A 324 -1.39 -7.43 17.76
CA MET A 324 -2.38 -6.48 17.22
C MET A 324 -2.78 -6.86 15.80
N VAL A 325 -3.98 -6.43 15.41
CA VAL A 325 -4.50 -6.64 14.05
C VAL A 325 -4.07 -5.48 13.15
N TRP A 326 -3.53 -5.80 11.98
CA TRP A 326 -3.31 -4.88 10.88
C TRP A 326 -4.47 -4.99 9.89
N PHE A 327 -5.31 -3.95 9.81
CA PHE A 327 -6.55 -4.02 9.03
C PHE A 327 -6.31 -3.98 7.51
N GLU A 328 -5.25 -3.34 7.05
CA GLU A 328 -4.85 -3.43 5.65
C GLU A 328 -4.51 -4.87 5.28
N GLY A 329 -3.70 -5.54 6.09
CA GLY A 329 -3.39 -6.95 5.92
C GLY A 329 -4.62 -7.86 6.00
N SER A 330 -5.64 -7.48 6.78
CA SER A 330 -6.93 -8.17 6.78
C SER A 330 -7.63 -8.09 5.41
N GLY A 331 -7.51 -6.94 4.73
CA GLY A 331 -7.96 -6.75 3.34
C GLY A 331 -7.19 -7.62 2.36
N HIS A 332 -5.84 -7.63 2.46
CA HIS A 332 -4.96 -8.48 1.64
C HIS A 332 -5.35 -9.95 1.74
N LEU A 333 -5.45 -10.46 2.97
CA LEU A 333 -5.75 -11.86 3.20
C LEU A 333 -7.18 -12.21 2.78
N ALA A 334 -8.16 -11.34 3.05
CA ALA A 334 -9.54 -11.56 2.63
C ALA A 334 -9.66 -11.67 1.10
N LEU A 335 -9.00 -10.78 0.34
CA LEU A 335 -8.99 -10.82 -1.11
C LEU A 335 -8.31 -12.10 -1.62
N SER A 336 -7.14 -12.44 -1.08
CA SER A 336 -6.39 -13.65 -1.46
C SER A 336 -7.21 -14.91 -1.24
N LEU A 337 -7.91 -15.02 -0.11
CA LEU A 337 -8.78 -16.16 0.20
C LEU A 337 -10.00 -16.23 -0.72
N LYS A 338 -10.63 -15.08 -1.04
CA LYS A 338 -11.74 -15.04 -2.02
C LYS A 338 -11.29 -15.56 -3.37
N LEU A 339 -10.13 -15.14 -3.85
CA LEU A 339 -9.61 -15.53 -5.15
C LEU A 339 -9.09 -16.98 -5.17
N ARG A 340 -8.55 -17.48 -4.05
CA ARG A 340 -8.16 -18.88 -3.93
C ARG A 340 -9.37 -19.82 -3.96
N GLY A 341 -10.44 -19.46 -3.28
CA GLY A 341 -11.69 -20.21 -3.27
C GLY A 341 -11.59 -21.62 -2.70
N GLY A 342 -10.62 -21.89 -1.84
CA GLY A 342 -10.43 -23.18 -1.18
C GLY A 342 -11.48 -23.48 -0.10
N PRO A 343 -11.49 -24.70 0.46
CA PRO A 343 -12.43 -25.07 1.50
C PRO A 343 -12.35 -24.15 2.72
N GLY A 344 -13.47 -23.48 3.05
CA GLY A 344 -13.58 -22.56 4.18
C GLY A 344 -13.04 -21.13 3.91
N ASP A 345 -12.46 -20.86 2.75
CA ASP A 345 -11.88 -19.54 2.43
C ASP A 345 -12.92 -18.44 2.39
N ALA A 346 -14.09 -18.71 1.81
CA ALA A 346 -15.19 -17.73 1.77
C ALA A 346 -15.63 -17.30 3.17
N ALA A 347 -15.74 -18.25 4.12
CA ALA A 347 -16.10 -17.93 5.50
C ALA A 347 -15.00 -17.15 6.23
N ARG A 348 -13.74 -17.50 6.00
CA ARG A 348 -12.59 -16.78 6.58
C ARG A 348 -12.48 -15.36 6.02
N ALA A 349 -12.62 -15.20 4.71
CA ALA A 349 -12.62 -13.90 4.06
C ALA A 349 -13.74 -13.00 4.60
N GLU A 350 -14.95 -13.53 4.74
CA GLU A 350 -16.07 -12.77 5.31
C GLU A 350 -15.83 -12.41 6.77
N SER A 351 -15.23 -13.30 7.58
CA SER A 351 -14.86 -13.00 8.97
C SER A 351 -13.85 -11.83 9.05
N LEU A 352 -12.85 -11.80 8.18
CA LEU A 352 -11.87 -10.69 8.10
C LEU A 352 -12.56 -9.39 7.71
N LEU A 353 -13.41 -9.40 6.68
CA LEU A 353 -14.16 -8.21 6.25
C LEU A 353 -15.13 -7.72 7.35
N ALA A 354 -15.77 -8.63 8.08
CA ALA A 354 -16.61 -8.27 9.23
C ALA A 354 -15.79 -7.61 10.35
N GLY A 355 -14.54 -8.08 10.59
CA GLY A 355 -13.60 -7.43 11.51
C GLY A 355 -13.22 -6.02 11.08
N ILE A 356 -13.00 -5.79 9.78
CA ILE A 356 -12.73 -4.44 9.24
C ILE A 356 -13.97 -3.54 9.41
N ARG A 357 -15.17 -4.02 9.11
CA ARG A 357 -16.43 -3.27 9.32
C ARG A 357 -16.65 -2.92 10.80
N LEU A 358 -16.31 -3.86 11.70
CA LEU A 358 -16.34 -3.58 13.14
C LEU A 358 -15.36 -2.46 13.51
N ALA A 359 -14.14 -2.47 12.97
CA ALA A 359 -13.16 -1.42 13.20
C ALA A 359 -13.60 -0.08 12.61
N GLN A 360 -14.20 -0.06 11.42
CA GLN A 360 -14.78 1.15 10.82
C GLN A 360 -15.77 1.83 11.78
N ARG A 361 -16.61 1.05 12.46
CA ARG A 361 -17.63 1.57 13.38
C ARG A 361 -17.09 1.94 14.75
N ASP A 362 -16.24 1.08 15.34
CA ASP A 362 -15.97 1.07 16.79
C ASP A 362 -14.48 1.34 17.15
N ALA A 363 -13.57 1.40 16.17
CA ALA A 363 -12.16 1.57 16.49
C ALA A 363 -11.89 2.92 17.16
N VAL A 364 -10.94 2.92 18.09
CA VAL A 364 -10.40 4.15 18.67
C VAL A 364 -9.84 5.02 17.53
N ASN A 365 -10.15 6.31 17.55
CA ASN A 365 -9.80 7.28 16.50
C ASN A 365 -10.49 7.06 15.13
N GLY A 366 -11.44 6.14 15.04
CA GLY A 366 -12.31 5.97 13.89
C GLY A 366 -13.30 7.13 13.74
N ASP A 367 -13.78 7.37 12.52
CA ASP A 367 -14.81 8.37 12.18
C ASP A 367 -16.13 7.74 11.70
N GLY A 368 -16.23 6.42 11.75
CA GLY A 368 -17.35 5.65 11.24
C GLY A 368 -17.38 5.49 9.72
N LYS A 369 -16.38 5.99 8.99
CA LYS A 369 -16.29 5.96 7.53
C LYS A 369 -14.99 5.31 7.05
N GLY A 370 -13.84 5.91 7.39
CA GLY A 370 -12.52 5.37 7.09
C GLY A 370 -12.15 4.20 7.99
N ILE A 371 -11.14 3.44 7.57
CA ILE A 371 -10.60 2.32 8.32
C ILE A 371 -9.29 2.77 8.98
N VAL A 372 -9.10 2.45 10.26
CA VAL A 372 -7.83 2.66 10.95
C VAL A 372 -6.79 1.62 10.52
N ALA A 373 -5.49 1.97 10.59
CA ALA A 373 -4.45 1.05 10.14
C ALA A 373 -4.33 -0.19 11.05
N THR A 374 -4.43 -0.01 12.37
CA THR A 374 -4.27 -1.09 13.36
C THR A 374 -5.33 -1.05 14.44
N SER A 375 -5.48 -2.15 15.16
CA SER A 375 -6.44 -2.26 16.27
C SER A 375 -6.08 -1.41 17.48
N THR A 376 -4.78 -1.25 17.75
CA THR A 376 -4.20 -0.45 18.84
C THR A 376 -2.91 0.20 18.37
N ASP A 377 -2.45 1.25 19.08
CA ASP A 377 -1.21 1.95 18.74
C ASP A 377 0.03 1.13 19.07
N GLY A 378 1.06 1.22 18.20
CA GLY A 378 2.40 0.73 18.47
C GLY A 378 2.70 -0.66 17.93
N LEU A 379 1.96 -1.16 16.93
CA LEU A 379 2.28 -2.41 16.24
C LEU A 379 3.66 -2.31 15.56
N ASP A 380 4.60 -3.17 15.97
CA ASP A 380 5.96 -3.21 15.41
C ASP A 380 5.95 -3.98 14.07
N SER A 381 6.31 -3.30 12.99
CA SER A 381 6.45 -3.92 11.68
C SER A 381 7.58 -4.95 11.59
N GLY A 382 8.59 -4.84 12.46
CA GLY A 382 9.85 -5.57 12.38
C GLY A 382 10.89 -4.94 11.44
N PHE A 383 10.51 -3.85 10.75
CA PHE A 383 11.38 -3.11 9.83
C PHE A 383 11.83 -1.75 10.38
N GLY A 384 11.51 -1.46 11.64
CA GLY A 384 11.89 -0.24 12.33
C GLY A 384 10.78 0.79 12.41
N ASP A 385 9.57 0.46 11.99
CA ASP A 385 8.40 1.31 11.98
C ASP A 385 7.34 0.80 12.94
N LEU A 386 6.61 1.73 13.56
CA LEU A 386 5.44 1.45 14.36
C LEU A 386 4.18 1.92 13.62
N TYR A 387 3.13 1.10 13.66
CA TYR A 387 1.82 1.43 13.13
C TYR A 387 0.87 1.83 14.26
N TYR A 388 -0.09 2.68 13.93
CA TYR A 388 -0.98 3.30 14.91
C TYR A 388 -2.45 3.12 14.52
N ALA A 389 -3.33 3.08 15.52
CA ALA A 389 -4.78 3.09 15.33
C ALA A 389 -5.25 4.48 14.87
N SER A 390 -4.88 4.85 13.66
CA SER A 390 -5.21 6.11 13.01
C SER A 390 -5.87 5.83 11.66
N LEU A 391 -6.79 6.66 11.22
CA LEU A 391 -7.43 6.55 9.90
C LEU A 391 -6.37 6.50 8.80
N HIS A 392 -6.48 5.52 7.90
CA HIS A 392 -5.49 5.28 6.85
C HIS A 392 -6.19 5.13 5.48
N THR A 393 -5.72 5.92 4.53
CA THR A 393 -6.25 5.95 3.17
C THR A 393 -6.02 4.62 2.45
N GLY A 394 -4.81 4.05 2.55
CA GLY A 394 -4.45 2.76 1.96
C GLY A 394 -5.27 1.61 2.52
N THR A 395 -5.38 1.50 3.85
CA THR A 395 -6.23 0.47 4.49
C THR A 395 -7.69 0.55 4.02
N THR A 396 -8.23 1.77 3.89
CA THR A 396 -9.61 1.97 3.42
C THR A 396 -9.77 1.52 1.97
N ALA A 397 -8.79 1.84 1.09
CA ALA A 397 -8.80 1.39 -0.30
C ALA A 397 -8.68 -0.14 -0.41
N TRP A 398 -7.82 -0.79 0.37
CA TRP A 398 -7.72 -2.25 0.41
C TRP A 398 -9.00 -2.93 0.88
N TYR A 399 -9.70 -2.35 1.87
CA TYR A 399 -11.02 -2.85 2.26
C TYR A 399 -11.98 -2.85 1.08
N LEU A 400 -12.03 -1.77 0.30
CA LEU A 400 -12.90 -1.64 -0.86
C LEU A 400 -12.57 -2.66 -1.96
N LEU A 401 -11.28 -2.85 -2.25
CA LEU A 401 -10.80 -3.85 -3.21
C LEU A 401 -11.16 -5.27 -2.75
N ALA A 402 -10.94 -5.57 -1.48
CA ALA A 402 -11.28 -6.87 -0.91
C ALA A 402 -12.80 -7.12 -0.89
N ALA A 403 -13.61 -6.10 -0.59
CA ALA A 403 -15.06 -6.19 -0.64
C ALA A 403 -15.56 -6.46 -2.06
N ALA A 404 -15.02 -5.75 -3.05
CA ALA A 404 -15.33 -5.92 -4.48
C ALA A 404 -14.79 -7.25 -5.06
N GLY A 405 -13.74 -7.83 -4.47
CA GLY A 405 -13.03 -8.97 -5.07
C GLY A 405 -12.14 -8.55 -6.25
N ASP A 406 -11.74 -7.29 -6.32
CA ASP A 406 -10.90 -6.75 -7.38
C ASP A 406 -9.41 -6.89 -7.01
N ASN A 407 -8.65 -7.59 -7.84
CA ASN A 407 -7.22 -7.78 -7.66
C ASN A 407 -6.44 -6.61 -8.26
N PRO A 408 -5.76 -5.77 -7.46
CA PRO A 408 -5.00 -4.63 -7.97
C PRO A 408 -3.82 -5.03 -8.89
N PHE A 409 -3.31 -6.23 -8.74
CA PHE A 409 -2.21 -6.77 -9.56
C PHE A 409 -2.64 -7.26 -10.94
N ALA A 410 -3.94 -7.29 -11.25
CA ALA A 410 -4.46 -7.72 -12.54
C ALA A 410 -5.36 -6.63 -13.16
N LEU A 411 -5.46 -6.58 -14.47
CA LEU A 411 -6.48 -5.75 -15.11
C LEU A 411 -7.87 -6.37 -14.91
N PRO A 412 -8.93 -5.56 -14.77
CA PRO A 412 -10.29 -6.08 -14.73
C PRO A 412 -10.60 -6.87 -15.99
N THR A 413 -11.28 -7.99 -15.85
CA THR A 413 -11.86 -8.70 -17.01
C THR A 413 -13.16 -8.00 -17.42
N ASN A 414 -13.24 -7.59 -18.68
CA ASN A 414 -14.46 -7.00 -19.28
C ASN A 414 -15.62 -7.98 -19.29
#